data_994f4b5db307575698fd7e30120a8e3c
#
_entry.id   994f4b5db307575698fd7e30120a8e3c
#
_cell.length_a   1.000
_cell.length_b   1.000
_cell.length_c   1.000
_cell.angle_alpha   90.00
_cell.angle_beta   90.00
_cell.angle_gamma   90.00
#
_symmetry.space_group_name_H-M   'P 1'
#
loop_
_entity.id
_entity.type
_entity.pdbx_description
1 polymer ?
#
loop_
_entity_poly.entity_id
_entity_poly.type
_entity_poly.pdbx_seq_one_letter_code
_entity_poly.pdbx_strand_id
1 'polypeptide(L)'
;MNNCIKGLLVSCAMAISAGVMASSALHTATIDQQGRVVAQSSAWIKAVKLTNQKDYFATYDVLFAEGLFKQAPGFCSVSSIDTSDYDRLLYGHAKLGGAATTEKVNVLGLMVGKNEPAGDSAMSFQLACTQ
;
A
#
# COMPACT_ATOMS: atom_id res chain seq x y z
N MET A 1 71.95 -21.00 28.58
CA MET A 1 71.68 -19.91 27.65
C MET A 1 70.22 -20.11 27.18
N ASN A 2 69.32 -19.30 27.70
CA ASN A 2 67.86 -19.48 27.50
C ASN A 2 67.37 -18.48 26.46
N ASN A 3 66.96 -18.96 25.31
CA ASN A 3 66.26 -18.12 24.33
C ASN A 3 64.77 -18.24 24.52
N CYS A 4 64.15 -17.24 25.14
CA CYS A 4 62.73 -17.04 25.19
C CYS A 4 62.21 -16.54 23.83
N ILE A 5 61.46 -17.42 23.12
CA ILE A 5 60.71 -17.03 21.95
C ILE A 5 59.35 -16.47 22.43
N LYS A 6 59.19 -15.13 22.29
CA LYS A 6 57.93 -14.45 22.54
C LYS A 6 57.02 -14.67 21.33
N GLY A 7 56.05 -15.58 21.46
CA GLY A 7 54.98 -15.74 20.49
C GLY A 7 54.00 -14.57 20.53
N LEU A 8 53.90 -13.83 19.45
CA LEU A 8 52.96 -12.73 19.26
C LEU A 8 51.61 -13.34 18.78
N LEU A 9 50.64 -13.45 19.67
CA LEU A 9 49.27 -13.80 19.33
C LEU A 9 48.58 -12.60 18.69
N VAL A 10 48.45 -12.60 17.36
CA VAL A 10 47.64 -11.63 16.64
C VAL A 10 46.18 -12.13 16.72
N SER A 11 45.43 -11.51 17.60
CA SER A 11 43.97 -11.74 17.71
C SER A 11 43.26 -10.98 16.59
N CYS A 12 42.84 -11.69 15.54
CA CYS A 12 42.03 -11.11 14.45
C CYS A 12 40.57 -11.01 14.91
N ALA A 13 40.18 -9.83 15.42
CA ALA A 13 38.77 -9.55 15.74
C ALA A 13 38.01 -9.35 14.44
N MET A 14 37.28 -10.38 14.01
CA MET A 14 36.27 -10.25 12.93
C MET A 14 35.07 -9.45 13.44
N ALA A 15 34.99 -8.18 13.04
CA ALA A 15 33.83 -7.37 13.24
C ALA A 15 32.71 -7.89 12.28
N ILE A 16 31.78 -8.68 12.81
CA ILE A 16 30.57 -9.06 12.10
C ILE A 16 29.67 -7.82 12.08
N SER A 17 29.68 -7.09 10.98
CA SER A 17 28.70 -6.04 10.73
C SER A 17 27.36 -6.72 10.51
N ALA A 18 26.53 -6.79 11.55
CA ALA A 18 25.12 -7.12 11.42
C ALA A 18 24.47 -6.00 10.61
N GLY A 19 24.32 -6.21 9.31
CA GLY A 19 23.52 -5.34 8.46
C GLY A 19 22.11 -5.32 8.99
N VAL A 20 21.69 -4.19 9.57
CA VAL A 20 20.29 -3.95 9.91
C VAL A 20 19.54 -3.87 8.58
N MET A 21 18.94 -4.98 8.16
CA MET A 21 17.95 -4.99 7.10
C MET A 21 16.78 -4.15 7.61
N ALA A 22 16.67 -2.90 7.12
CA ALA A 22 15.47 -2.12 7.33
C ALA A 22 14.30 -2.88 6.67
N SER A 23 13.48 -3.53 7.49
CA SER A 23 12.25 -4.16 7.01
C SER A 23 11.34 -3.04 6.53
N SER A 24 11.10 -2.96 5.23
CA SER A 24 10.08 -2.05 4.70
C SER A 24 8.72 -2.49 5.24
N ALA A 25 8.05 -1.59 5.97
CA ALA A 25 6.75 -1.90 6.52
C ALA A 25 5.70 -2.01 5.39
N LEU A 26 5.00 -3.15 5.32
CA LEU A 26 3.87 -3.35 4.43
C LEU A 26 2.59 -2.92 5.16
N HIS A 27 1.93 -1.91 4.64
CA HIS A 27 0.64 -1.43 5.09
C HIS A 27 -0.45 -1.94 4.17
N THR A 28 -1.46 -2.63 4.72
CA THR A 28 -2.58 -3.18 3.96
C THR A 28 -3.91 -2.70 4.52
N ALA A 29 -4.89 -2.53 3.64
CA ALA A 29 -6.26 -2.19 4.01
C ALA A 29 -7.27 -2.79 3.06
N THR A 30 -8.50 -2.99 3.57
CA THR A 30 -9.70 -3.27 2.81
C THR A 30 -10.65 -2.12 2.98
N ILE A 31 -11.14 -1.56 1.87
CA ILE A 31 -12.03 -0.41 1.83
C ILE A 31 -13.28 -0.82 1.06
N ASP A 32 -14.45 -0.52 1.61
CA ASP A 32 -15.72 -0.86 0.98
C ASP A 32 -16.16 0.18 -0.08
N GLN A 33 -17.25 -0.11 -0.78
CA GLN A 33 -17.83 0.75 -1.81
C GLN A 33 -18.14 2.17 -1.30
N GLN A 34 -18.47 2.32 -0.03
CA GLN A 34 -18.80 3.60 0.59
C GLN A 34 -17.58 4.35 1.11
N GLY A 35 -16.37 3.82 0.92
CA GLY A 35 -15.12 4.40 1.41
C GLY A 35 -14.86 4.15 2.88
N ARG A 36 -15.53 3.16 3.50
CA ARG A 36 -15.24 2.80 4.89
C ARG A 36 -14.07 1.83 4.95
N VAL A 37 -13.15 2.06 5.88
CA VAL A 37 -12.06 1.12 6.15
C VAL A 37 -12.63 -0.06 6.94
N VAL A 38 -12.74 -1.22 6.29
CA VAL A 38 -13.27 -2.46 6.87
C VAL A 38 -12.21 -3.18 7.69
N ALA A 39 -10.98 -3.18 7.19
CA ALA A 39 -9.83 -3.79 7.84
C ALA A 39 -8.55 -3.06 7.46
N GLN A 40 -7.57 -3.02 8.35
CA GLN A 40 -6.22 -2.51 8.05
C GLN A 40 -5.19 -3.17 8.98
N SER A 41 -3.96 -3.31 8.50
CA SER A 41 -2.86 -3.95 9.24
C SER A 41 -2.41 -3.18 10.48
N SER A 42 -2.62 -1.87 10.48
CA SER A 42 -2.38 -0.92 11.58
C SER A 42 -3.25 0.30 11.31
N ALA A 43 -3.34 1.27 12.22
CA ALA A 43 -4.11 2.49 12.02
C ALA A 43 -3.39 3.47 11.05
N TRP A 44 -3.11 3.04 9.82
CA TRP A 44 -2.35 3.81 8.85
C TRP A 44 -3.20 4.70 7.93
N ILE A 45 -4.49 4.43 7.84
CA ILE A 45 -5.45 5.27 7.12
C ILE A 45 -6.19 6.16 8.11
N LYS A 46 -6.11 7.47 7.93
CA LYS A 46 -6.81 8.49 8.72
C LYS A 46 -8.26 8.65 8.26
N ALA A 47 -8.48 8.68 6.96
CA ALA A 47 -9.81 8.86 6.36
C ALA A 47 -9.80 8.45 4.90
N VAL A 48 -10.98 8.15 4.36
CA VAL A 48 -11.20 7.96 2.92
C VAL A 48 -12.31 8.94 2.50
N LYS A 49 -12.05 9.71 1.43
CA LYS A 49 -13.04 10.61 0.84
C LYS A 49 -13.48 10.02 -0.49
N LEU A 50 -14.75 9.68 -0.59
CA LEU A 50 -15.36 9.18 -1.82
C LEU A 50 -16.02 10.32 -2.59
N THR A 51 -15.69 10.43 -3.87
CA THR A 51 -16.43 11.22 -4.86
C THR A 51 -16.87 10.28 -5.97
N ASN A 52 -18.17 10.08 -6.11
CA ASN A 52 -18.73 9.20 -7.13
C ASN A 52 -19.39 10.03 -8.24
N GLN A 53 -18.89 9.90 -9.45
CA GLN A 53 -19.45 10.53 -10.63
C GLN A 53 -20.25 9.48 -11.42
N LYS A 54 -21.58 9.57 -11.34
CA LYS A 54 -22.47 8.63 -12.02
C LYS A 54 -22.12 8.48 -13.50
N ASP A 55 -22.18 7.25 -13.99
CA ASP A 55 -21.88 6.84 -15.36
C ASP A 55 -20.44 7.12 -15.81
N TYR A 56 -19.53 7.39 -14.87
CA TYR A 56 -18.14 7.67 -15.20
C TYR A 56 -17.16 6.89 -14.30
N PHE A 57 -16.73 7.45 -13.18
CA PHE A 57 -15.84 6.77 -12.24
C PHE A 57 -16.09 7.22 -10.79
N ALA A 58 -15.66 6.40 -9.85
CA ALA A 58 -15.58 6.74 -8.44
C ALA A 58 -14.13 7.05 -8.06
N THR A 59 -13.91 8.06 -7.24
CA THR A 59 -12.59 8.44 -6.73
C THR A 59 -12.56 8.29 -5.23
N TYR A 60 -11.57 7.59 -4.72
CA TYR A 60 -11.28 7.43 -3.30
C TYR A 60 -9.95 8.12 -2.98
N ASP A 61 -9.98 9.27 -2.30
CA ASP A 61 -8.80 9.85 -1.69
C ASP A 61 -8.54 9.14 -0.36
N VAL A 62 -7.58 8.25 -0.32
CA VAL A 62 -7.16 7.52 0.88
C VAL A 62 -6.09 8.32 1.59
N LEU A 63 -6.47 8.99 2.69
CA LEU A 63 -5.60 9.86 3.47
C LEU A 63 -4.84 9.04 4.51
N PHE A 64 -3.53 9.20 4.56
CA PHE A 64 -2.66 8.51 5.50
C PHE A 64 -2.66 9.18 6.89
N ALA A 65 -2.32 8.41 7.91
CA ALA A 65 -2.06 8.95 9.23
C ALA A 65 -0.88 9.93 9.18
N GLU A 66 -0.97 11.02 9.93
CA GLU A 66 0.04 12.08 9.93
C GLU A 66 1.42 11.54 10.33
N GLY A 67 2.44 11.91 9.56
CA GLY A 67 3.82 11.53 9.83
C GLY A 67 4.15 10.06 9.60
N LEU A 68 3.20 9.25 9.09
CA LEU A 68 3.44 7.83 8.79
C LEU A 68 4.53 7.67 7.73
N PHE A 69 4.38 8.37 6.63
CA PHE A 69 5.34 8.34 5.52
C PHE A 69 6.19 9.62 5.54
N LYS A 70 7.47 9.50 5.84
CA LYS A 70 8.43 10.62 5.75
C LYS A 70 8.80 10.94 4.30
N GLN A 71 8.69 9.96 3.44
CA GLN A 71 8.83 10.05 1.98
C GLN A 71 7.63 9.35 1.36
N ALA A 72 7.30 9.68 0.11
CA ALA A 72 6.24 8.99 -0.59
C ALA A 72 6.49 7.46 -0.58
N PRO A 73 5.44 6.65 -0.41
CA PRO A 73 5.57 5.19 -0.49
C PRO A 73 6.31 4.78 -1.77
N GLY A 74 7.26 3.86 -1.64
CA GLY A 74 8.02 3.35 -2.77
C GLY A 74 7.16 2.55 -3.76
N PHE A 75 6.08 1.95 -3.24
CA PHE A 75 5.15 1.18 -4.02
C PHE A 75 3.77 1.17 -3.35
N CYS A 76 2.71 1.35 -4.15
CA CYS A 76 1.34 1.03 -3.79
C CYS A 76 0.71 0.17 -4.86
N SER A 77 -0.19 -0.72 -4.46
CA SER A 77 -0.97 -1.58 -5.34
C SER A 77 -2.41 -1.63 -4.86
N VAL A 78 -3.33 -1.75 -5.79
CA VAL A 78 -4.75 -1.88 -5.50
C VAL A 78 -5.36 -3.00 -6.33
N SER A 79 -6.32 -3.72 -5.74
CA SER A 79 -7.09 -4.76 -6.40
C SER A 79 -8.55 -4.61 -6.03
N SER A 80 -9.45 -4.63 -7.01
CA SER A 80 -10.90 -4.71 -6.76
C SER A 80 -11.23 -6.03 -6.09
N ILE A 81 -12.21 -5.99 -5.17
CA ILE A 81 -12.75 -7.17 -4.52
C ILE A 81 -14.16 -7.36 -5.04
N ASP A 82 -14.45 -8.58 -5.52
CA ASP A 82 -15.80 -8.96 -5.87
C ASP A 82 -16.72 -8.91 -4.64
N THR A 83 -17.82 -8.20 -4.77
CA THR A 83 -18.83 -8.02 -3.72
C THR A 83 -20.17 -8.64 -4.11
N SER A 84 -20.15 -9.72 -4.88
CA SER A 84 -21.36 -10.43 -5.34
C SER A 84 -22.22 -9.71 -6.39
N ASP A 85 -21.74 -8.64 -6.97
CA ASP A 85 -22.37 -7.96 -8.10
C ASP A 85 -21.75 -8.48 -9.41
N TYR A 86 -22.56 -9.11 -10.27
CA TYR A 86 -22.09 -9.71 -11.52
C TYR A 86 -21.41 -8.70 -12.46
N ASP A 87 -21.93 -7.49 -12.56
CA ASP A 87 -21.34 -6.46 -13.40
C ASP A 87 -19.97 -6.01 -12.87
N ARG A 88 -19.84 -5.84 -11.54
CA ARG A 88 -18.57 -5.49 -10.93
C ARG A 88 -17.54 -6.61 -11.01
N LEU A 89 -18.00 -7.87 -10.94
CA LEU A 89 -17.12 -9.03 -11.12
C LEU A 89 -16.48 -9.04 -12.51
N LEU A 90 -17.24 -8.71 -13.55
CA LEU A 90 -16.77 -8.77 -14.94
C LEU A 90 -16.13 -7.48 -15.43
N TYR A 91 -16.68 -6.34 -15.05
CA TYR A 91 -16.30 -5.02 -15.59
C TYR A 91 -15.66 -4.11 -14.57
N GLY A 92 -15.69 -4.45 -13.28
CA GLY A 92 -15.19 -3.63 -12.20
C GLY A 92 -13.68 -3.66 -12.08
N HIS A 93 -13.04 -2.48 -12.08
CA HIS A 93 -11.62 -2.31 -11.88
C HIS A 93 -11.35 -1.25 -10.83
N ALA A 94 -10.44 -1.56 -9.91
CA ALA A 94 -9.81 -0.56 -9.06
C ALA A 94 -8.38 -0.31 -9.55
N LYS A 95 -7.99 0.95 -9.68
CA LYS A 95 -6.63 1.34 -10.09
C LYS A 95 -6.15 2.55 -9.34
N LEU A 96 -4.85 2.70 -9.23
CA LEU A 96 -4.26 3.93 -8.70
C LEU A 96 -4.49 5.08 -9.68
N GLY A 97 -4.94 6.22 -9.16
CA GLY A 97 -5.15 7.45 -9.92
C GLY A 97 -3.88 8.27 -10.15
N GLY A 98 -2.74 7.79 -9.68
CA GLY A 98 -1.42 8.43 -9.78
C GLY A 98 -0.47 7.90 -8.72
N ALA A 99 0.75 8.45 -8.67
CA ALA A 99 1.71 8.12 -7.62
C ALA A 99 1.19 8.56 -6.25
N ALA A 100 1.44 7.74 -5.24
CA ALA A 100 1.15 8.12 -3.86
C ALA A 100 2.05 9.28 -3.41
N THR A 101 1.54 10.09 -2.51
CA THR A 101 2.31 11.15 -1.82
C THR A 101 2.59 10.73 -0.37
N THR A 102 3.22 11.58 0.42
CA THR A 102 3.36 11.36 1.87
C THR A 102 2.03 11.44 2.63
N GLU A 103 1.00 12.02 2.04
CA GLU A 103 -0.28 12.33 2.68
C GLU A 103 -1.42 11.43 2.22
N LYS A 104 -1.38 11.00 0.95
CA LYS A 104 -2.49 10.22 0.37
C LYS A 104 -2.11 9.40 -0.84
N VAL A 105 -2.98 8.46 -1.16
CA VAL A 105 -3.05 7.80 -2.46
C VAL A 105 -4.47 7.92 -3.01
N ASN A 106 -4.57 8.11 -4.31
CA ASN A 106 -5.84 8.18 -5.02
C ASN A 106 -6.15 6.81 -5.66
N VAL A 107 -7.36 6.31 -5.44
CA VAL A 107 -7.86 5.07 -6.06
C VAL A 107 -9.09 5.40 -6.89
N LEU A 108 -9.12 4.88 -8.10
CA LEU A 108 -10.24 5.02 -9.03
C LEU A 108 -10.99 3.70 -9.12
N GLY A 109 -12.30 3.74 -8.95
CA GLY A 109 -13.23 2.67 -9.30
C GLY A 109 -13.79 2.92 -10.70
N LEU A 110 -13.74 1.91 -11.55
CA LEU A 110 -14.12 1.99 -12.96
C LEU A 110 -14.92 0.77 -13.38
N MET A 111 -15.92 0.96 -14.26
CA MET A 111 -16.59 -0.12 -14.98
C MET A 111 -16.11 -0.09 -16.43
N VAL A 112 -15.25 -1.04 -16.81
CA VAL A 112 -14.55 -1.05 -18.12
C VAL A 112 -15.14 -2.13 -19.03
N GLY A 113 -15.43 -1.76 -20.29
CA GLY A 113 -15.93 -2.70 -21.30
C GLY A 113 -17.42 -2.95 -21.27
N LYS A 114 -18.19 -2.26 -20.44
CA LYS A 114 -19.64 -2.29 -20.44
C LYS A 114 -20.17 -1.45 -21.61
N ASN A 115 -21.10 -2.01 -22.40
CA ASN A 115 -21.64 -1.36 -23.60
C ASN A 115 -22.73 -0.30 -23.31
N GLU A 116 -23.07 -0.07 -22.07
CA GLU A 116 -24.09 0.88 -21.59
C GLU A 116 -23.52 1.77 -20.49
N PRO A 117 -24.20 2.85 -20.09
CA PRO A 117 -23.73 3.70 -19.00
C PRO A 117 -23.32 2.89 -17.78
N ALA A 118 -22.16 3.21 -17.21
CA ALA A 118 -21.56 2.42 -16.13
C ALA A 118 -22.39 2.44 -14.84
N GLY A 119 -23.26 3.43 -14.67
CA GLY A 119 -24.04 3.61 -13.45
C GLY A 119 -23.16 4.02 -12.26
N ASP A 120 -23.20 3.22 -11.21
CA ASP A 120 -22.37 3.39 -10.02
C ASP A 120 -21.06 2.59 -10.16
N SER A 121 -19.95 3.30 -10.28
CA SER A 121 -18.61 2.72 -10.38
C SER A 121 -17.90 2.55 -9.04
N ALA A 122 -18.57 2.83 -7.92
CA ALA A 122 -18.02 2.58 -6.59
C ALA A 122 -17.87 1.08 -6.35
N MET A 123 -16.75 0.67 -5.78
CA MET A 123 -16.45 -0.75 -5.51
C MET A 123 -15.56 -0.93 -4.30
N SER A 124 -15.62 -2.11 -3.71
CA SER A 124 -14.70 -2.50 -2.66
C SER A 124 -13.34 -2.87 -3.26
N PHE A 125 -12.27 -2.56 -2.53
CA PHE A 125 -10.91 -2.86 -2.97
C PHE A 125 -9.98 -3.13 -1.79
N GLN A 126 -8.89 -3.81 -2.10
CA GLN A 126 -7.74 -3.95 -1.22
C GLN A 126 -6.63 -3.02 -1.69
N LEU A 127 -5.98 -2.37 -0.75
CA LEU A 127 -4.86 -1.47 -0.96
C LEU A 127 -3.66 -1.94 -0.16
N ALA A 128 -2.49 -1.94 -0.77
CA ALA A 128 -1.22 -2.22 -0.12
C ALA A 128 -0.20 -1.15 -0.50
N CYS A 129 0.53 -0.62 0.48
CA CYS A 129 1.63 0.31 0.28
C CYS A 129 2.86 -0.12 1.08
N THR A 130 4.05 0.08 0.53
CA THR A 130 5.33 -0.14 1.21
C THR A 130 6.09 1.17 1.35
N GLN A 131 6.80 1.27 2.46
CA GLN A 131 7.73 2.37 2.70
C GLN A 131 9.05 2.13 1.97
#